data_c4b288e0c461c26e83647967f136cf8e
#
_entry.id   c4b288e0c461c26e83647967f136cf8e
#
_cell.length_a   1.000
_cell.length_b   1.000
_cell.length_c   1.000
_cell.angle_alpha   90.00
_cell.angle_beta   90.00
_cell.angle_gamma   90.00
#
_symmetry.space_group_name_H-M   'P 1'
#
loop_
_entity.id
_entity.type
_entity.pdbx_description
1 polymer ?
#
loop_
_entity_poly.entity_id
_entity_poly.type
_entity_poly.pdbx_seq_one_letter_code
_entity_poly.pdbx_strand_id
1 'polypeptide(L)'
;SSAASDVYKRQVCKVFDHDEGRLVFVVRPGTVDESGQKFTGVMLAEILADRYGLIVEMASLSYVICISSVVDSADSYDILFNAVAEIDGNLGYEPDKTDRQELDIISGRRSAMPPGTAWDRPVESVPIEGAAGKVSGAFVYAYPPGIPVLAPGEVVDRQAVNGIKSMIDSGLNVAGVNDGYIKVLCGE
;
A
#
# COMPACT_ATOMS: atom_id res chain seq x y z
N SER A 1 10.17 -15.38 -23.04
CA SER A 1 9.12 -16.27 -22.49
C SER A 1 9.61 -17.22 -21.39
N SER A 2 10.92 -17.53 -21.27
CA SER A 2 11.41 -18.40 -20.19
C SER A 2 11.55 -17.68 -18.84
N ALA A 3 11.95 -16.40 -18.83
CA ALA A 3 12.10 -15.61 -17.62
C ALA A 3 10.76 -15.45 -16.87
N ALA A 4 9.66 -15.16 -17.58
CA ALA A 4 8.34 -15.06 -16.98
C ALA A 4 7.89 -16.38 -16.32
N SER A 5 8.23 -17.54 -16.91
CA SER A 5 7.88 -18.85 -16.33
C SER A 5 8.66 -19.16 -15.06
N ASP A 6 9.87 -18.61 -14.90
CA ASP A 6 10.71 -18.85 -13.72
C ASP A 6 10.28 -17.96 -12.54
N VAL A 7 9.81 -16.74 -12.79
CA VAL A 7 9.20 -15.88 -11.76
C VAL A 7 7.97 -16.59 -11.14
N TYR A 8 7.16 -17.27 -11.94
CA TYR A 8 6.02 -18.04 -11.42
C TYR A 8 6.41 -19.22 -10.52
N LYS A 9 7.59 -19.79 -10.68
CA LYS A 9 8.02 -20.97 -9.90
C LYS A 9 8.55 -20.61 -8.52
N ARG A 10 9.12 -19.41 -8.33
CA ARG A 10 9.76 -19.03 -7.05
C ARG A 10 8.78 -18.61 -5.96
N GLN A 11 7.57 -18.16 -6.30
CA GLN A 11 6.45 -17.83 -5.40
C GLN A 11 6.70 -16.70 -4.37
N VAL A 12 7.78 -15.97 -4.44
CA VAL A 12 8.08 -14.84 -3.56
C VAL A 12 7.48 -13.56 -4.13
N CYS A 13 7.79 -13.27 -5.40
CA CYS A 13 7.10 -12.26 -6.18
C CYS A 13 6.44 -12.94 -7.38
N LYS A 14 5.15 -12.72 -7.61
CA LYS A 14 4.48 -13.28 -8.78
C LYS A 14 3.52 -12.28 -9.40
N VAL A 15 3.27 -12.46 -10.69
CA VAL A 15 2.17 -11.78 -11.37
C VAL A 15 0.87 -12.33 -10.80
N PHE A 16 0.09 -11.46 -10.16
CA PHE A 16 -1.20 -11.83 -9.58
C PHE A 16 -2.27 -11.90 -10.66
N ASP A 17 -2.31 -10.86 -11.47
CA ASP A 17 -3.22 -10.74 -12.61
C ASP A 17 -2.60 -9.83 -13.66
N HIS A 18 -3.11 -9.87 -14.89
CA HIS A 18 -2.75 -8.96 -15.97
C HIS A 18 -3.95 -8.69 -16.86
N ASP A 19 -4.06 -7.47 -17.30
CA ASP A 19 -4.82 -7.07 -18.48
C ASP A 19 -3.82 -6.54 -19.53
N GLU A 20 -4.29 -6.19 -20.70
CA GLU A 20 -3.41 -5.67 -21.77
C GLU A 20 -2.71 -4.36 -21.38
N GLY A 21 -3.19 -3.65 -20.37
CA GLY A 21 -2.67 -2.37 -19.91
C GLY A 21 -2.02 -2.39 -18.53
N ARG A 22 -2.06 -3.50 -17.78
CA ARG A 22 -1.56 -3.54 -16.40
C ARG A 22 -0.92 -4.85 -16.02
N LEU A 23 0.21 -4.75 -15.31
CA LEU A 23 0.89 -5.89 -14.70
C LEU A 23 0.95 -5.65 -13.19
N VAL A 24 0.51 -6.63 -12.40
CA VAL A 24 0.55 -6.58 -10.95
C VAL A 24 1.56 -7.60 -10.44
N PHE A 25 2.59 -7.12 -9.75
CA PHE A 25 3.54 -7.97 -9.03
C PHE A 25 3.20 -7.94 -7.55
N VAL A 26 2.89 -9.10 -6.99
CA VAL A 26 2.54 -9.24 -5.57
C VAL A 26 3.78 -9.68 -4.79
N VAL A 27 4.09 -8.94 -3.74
CA VAL A 27 5.08 -9.35 -2.74
C VAL A 27 4.37 -10.23 -1.72
N ARG A 28 4.82 -11.48 -1.62
CA ARG A 28 4.19 -12.46 -0.72
C ARG A 28 4.41 -12.06 0.74
N PRO A 29 3.39 -12.15 1.61
CA PRO A 29 3.56 -12.00 3.05
C PRO A 29 4.66 -12.93 3.60
N GLY A 30 5.55 -12.38 4.43
CA GLY A 30 6.71 -13.12 4.94
C GLY A 30 7.94 -13.04 4.04
N THR A 31 7.92 -12.27 2.96
CA THR A 31 9.12 -11.98 2.17
C THR A 31 10.06 -11.08 2.96
N VAL A 32 11.34 -11.44 2.99
CA VAL A 32 12.41 -10.69 3.66
C VAL A 32 13.57 -10.43 2.71
N ASP A 33 14.30 -9.35 2.93
CA ASP A 33 15.53 -9.06 2.22
C ASP A 33 16.72 -9.86 2.78
N GLU A 34 17.91 -9.66 2.23
CA GLU A 34 19.15 -10.32 2.67
C GLU A 34 19.50 -10.04 4.13
N SER A 35 18.99 -8.95 4.72
CA SER A 35 19.21 -8.59 6.13
C SER A 35 18.19 -9.23 7.07
N GLY A 36 17.16 -9.90 6.55
CA GLY A 36 16.03 -10.42 7.31
C GLY A 36 14.94 -9.38 7.59
N GLN A 37 15.03 -8.19 6.97
CA GLN A 37 14.01 -7.15 7.09
C GLN A 37 12.82 -7.48 6.19
N LYS A 38 11.58 -7.20 6.66
CA LYS A 38 10.35 -7.38 5.87
C LYS A 38 10.45 -6.60 4.55
N PHE A 39 10.33 -7.32 3.43
CA PHE A 39 10.34 -6.74 2.10
C PHE A 39 8.93 -6.35 1.68
N THR A 40 8.79 -5.18 1.06
CA THR A 40 7.48 -4.61 0.68
C THR A 40 7.44 -4.23 -0.79
N GLY A 41 6.23 -4.02 -1.33
CA GLY A 41 6.07 -3.49 -2.67
C GLY A 41 6.63 -2.07 -2.83
N VAL A 42 6.67 -1.27 -1.76
CA VAL A 42 7.33 0.05 -1.77
C VAL A 42 8.83 -0.12 -2.02
N MET A 43 9.49 -1.02 -1.28
CA MET A 43 10.91 -1.33 -1.49
C MET A 43 11.18 -1.87 -2.90
N LEU A 44 10.28 -2.73 -3.41
CA LEU A 44 10.36 -3.20 -4.80
C LEU A 44 10.32 -2.04 -5.79
N ALA A 45 9.39 -1.09 -5.60
CA ALA A 45 9.28 0.08 -6.47
C ALA A 45 10.53 0.98 -6.42
N GLU A 46 11.08 1.21 -5.24
CA GLU A 46 12.33 1.97 -5.06
C GLU A 46 13.51 1.30 -5.76
N ILE A 47 13.67 0.00 -5.59
CA ILE A 47 14.77 -0.75 -6.26
C ILE A 47 14.59 -0.73 -7.77
N LEU A 48 13.36 -0.90 -8.27
CA LEU A 48 13.07 -0.83 -9.72
C LEU A 48 13.42 0.55 -10.28
N ALA A 49 13.08 1.63 -9.57
CA ALA A 49 13.40 2.99 -9.99
C ALA A 49 14.91 3.27 -9.95
N ASP A 50 15.56 2.96 -8.83
CA ASP A 50 16.95 3.37 -8.58
C ASP A 50 17.97 2.54 -9.38
N ARG A 51 17.77 1.21 -9.49
CA ARG A 51 18.74 0.32 -10.15
C ARG A 51 18.45 0.10 -11.62
N TYR A 52 17.16 0.10 -12.00
CA TYR A 52 16.75 -0.28 -13.37
C TYR A 52 16.09 0.86 -14.14
N GLY A 53 15.86 2.02 -13.50
CA GLY A 53 15.18 3.17 -14.11
C GLY A 53 13.71 2.89 -14.47
N LEU A 54 13.08 1.90 -13.81
CA LEU A 54 11.71 1.49 -14.05
C LEU A 54 10.78 2.14 -13.02
N ILE A 55 9.92 3.04 -13.47
CA ILE A 55 8.95 3.72 -12.61
C ILE A 55 7.63 2.97 -12.67
N VAL A 56 7.15 2.50 -11.53
CA VAL A 56 5.85 1.85 -11.41
C VAL A 56 4.73 2.90 -11.27
N GLU A 57 3.53 2.56 -11.70
CA GLU A 57 2.35 3.43 -11.51
C GLU A 57 1.97 3.56 -10.04
N MET A 58 2.05 2.45 -9.33
CA MET A 58 1.59 2.37 -7.95
C MET A 58 2.36 1.32 -7.16
N ALA A 59 2.65 1.62 -5.90
CA ALA A 59 3.20 0.68 -4.96
C ALA A 59 2.36 0.66 -3.67
N SER A 60 2.20 -0.53 -3.11
CA SER A 60 1.60 -0.77 -1.80
C SER A 60 2.56 -1.62 -0.97
N LEU A 61 2.20 -1.96 0.26
CA LEU A 61 3.05 -2.84 1.08
C LEU A 61 3.17 -4.23 0.47
N SER A 62 2.12 -4.73 -0.21
CA SER A 62 2.04 -6.09 -0.72
C SER A 62 2.10 -6.22 -2.24
N TYR A 63 2.14 -5.12 -3.01
CA TYR A 63 2.19 -5.19 -4.47
C TYR A 63 2.72 -3.92 -5.12
N VAL A 64 3.10 -4.04 -6.39
CA VAL A 64 3.30 -2.91 -7.31
C VAL A 64 2.45 -3.11 -8.56
N ILE A 65 2.02 -2.01 -9.18
CA ILE A 65 1.32 -2.00 -10.46
C ILE A 65 2.17 -1.26 -11.48
N CYS A 66 2.44 -1.92 -12.61
CA CYS A 66 3.04 -1.31 -13.78
C CYS A 66 1.97 -1.11 -14.85
N ILE A 67 2.01 0.04 -15.53
CA ILE A 67 1.19 0.31 -16.70
C ILE A 67 2.01 -0.03 -17.93
N SER A 68 1.40 -0.77 -18.84
CA SER A 68 1.93 -1.00 -20.18
C SER A 68 1.14 -0.24 -21.23
N SER A 69 1.78 0.15 -22.28
CA SER A 69 1.18 0.91 -23.38
C SER A 69 1.58 0.34 -24.74
N VAL A 70 0.87 0.75 -25.78
CA VAL A 70 1.15 0.34 -27.17
C VAL A 70 2.51 0.82 -27.71
N VAL A 71 3.17 1.72 -27.00
CA VAL A 71 4.51 2.22 -27.38
C VAL A 71 5.63 1.46 -26.68
N ASP A 72 5.32 0.60 -25.72
CA ASP A 72 6.32 -0.22 -25.05
C ASP A 72 6.80 -1.34 -25.97
N SER A 73 8.12 -1.49 -26.06
CA SER A 73 8.73 -2.53 -26.87
C SER A 73 8.78 -3.87 -26.10
N ALA A 74 8.98 -4.96 -26.83
CA ALA A 74 9.25 -6.26 -26.22
C ALA A 74 10.45 -6.21 -25.26
N ASP A 75 11.48 -5.45 -25.61
CA ASP A 75 12.69 -5.26 -24.79
C ASP A 75 12.35 -4.60 -23.44
N SER A 76 11.38 -3.68 -23.39
CA SER A 76 10.92 -3.04 -22.14
C SER A 76 10.35 -4.06 -21.15
N TYR A 77 9.58 -5.03 -21.67
CA TYR A 77 9.05 -6.12 -20.84
C TYR A 77 10.15 -7.07 -20.38
N ASP A 78 11.11 -7.39 -21.26
CA ASP A 78 12.25 -8.23 -20.88
C ASP A 78 13.10 -7.56 -19.79
N ILE A 79 13.32 -6.26 -19.86
CA ILE A 79 14.00 -5.49 -18.80
C ILE A 79 13.24 -5.58 -17.48
N LEU A 80 11.92 -5.35 -17.50
CA LEU A 80 11.09 -5.42 -16.29
C LEU A 80 11.11 -6.82 -15.66
N PHE A 81 10.87 -7.86 -16.44
CA PHE A 81 10.82 -9.22 -15.93
C PHE A 81 12.18 -9.71 -15.45
N ASN A 82 13.28 -9.34 -16.12
CA ASN A 82 14.63 -9.67 -15.69
C ASN A 82 14.98 -8.93 -14.37
N ALA A 83 14.62 -7.66 -14.24
CA ALA A 83 14.80 -6.90 -13.02
C ALA A 83 14.06 -7.54 -11.83
N VAL A 84 12.77 -7.85 -12.01
CA VAL A 84 11.98 -8.53 -10.96
C VAL A 84 12.56 -9.91 -10.63
N ALA A 85 12.99 -10.68 -11.62
CA ALA A 85 13.58 -12.01 -11.40
C ALA A 85 14.93 -11.93 -10.66
N GLU A 86 15.75 -10.91 -10.92
CA GLU A 86 17.01 -10.67 -10.22
C GLU A 86 16.74 -10.29 -8.75
N ILE A 87 15.81 -9.36 -8.51
CA ILE A 87 15.41 -8.96 -7.17
C ILE A 87 14.88 -10.17 -6.40
N ASP A 88 13.94 -10.93 -6.98
CA ASP A 88 13.33 -12.11 -6.36
C ASP A 88 14.38 -13.19 -6.01
N GLY A 89 15.46 -13.27 -6.82
CA GLY A 89 16.58 -14.19 -6.56
C GLY A 89 17.34 -13.92 -5.27
N ASN A 90 17.29 -12.69 -4.76
CA ASN A 90 17.98 -12.23 -3.56
C ASN A 90 17.07 -12.13 -2.33
N LEU A 91 15.78 -12.48 -2.49
CA LEU A 91 14.81 -12.42 -1.39
C LEU A 91 14.69 -13.77 -0.68
N GLY A 92 14.50 -13.70 0.63
CA GLY A 92 14.19 -14.84 1.50
C GLY A 92 12.70 -14.93 1.82
N TYR A 93 12.33 -15.99 2.52
CA TYR A 93 10.97 -16.19 2.98
C TYR A 93 10.93 -16.68 4.41
N GLU A 94 10.35 -15.90 5.31
CA GLU A 94 10.06 -16.26 6.69
C GLU A 94 8.54 -16.22 6.90
N PRO A 95 7.87 -17.37 7.16
CA PRO A 95 6.42 -17.39 7.32
C PRO A 95 5.97 -16.49 8.47
N ASP A 96 5.32 -15.38 8.17
CA ASP A 96 4.70 -14.53 9.17
C ASP A 96 3.26 -15.01 9.45
N LYS A 97 2.96 -15.32 10.71
CA LYS A 97 1.64 -15.77 11.14
C LYS A 97 0.65 -14.61 11.32
N THR A 98 1.13 -13.37 11.27
CA THR A 98 0.36 -12.15 11.60
C THR A 98 -0.15 -11.39 10.36
N ASP A 99 0.22 -11.79 9.15
CA ASP A 99 0.09 -10.97 7.93
C ASP A 99 -1.30 -10.99 7.25
N ARG A 100 -2.36 -11.38 7.98
CA ARG A 100 -3.74 -11.27 7.47
C ARG A 100 -4.38 -9.88 7.64
N GLN A 101 -3.65 -8.90 8.19
CA GLN A 101 -4.25 -7.62 8.62
C GLN A 101 -4.34 -6.55 7.52
N GLU A 102 -3.62 -6.64 6.41
CA GLU A 102 -3.63 -5.58 5.39
C GLU A 102 -4.98 -5.46 4.64
N LEU A 103 -5.71 -6.54 4.45
CA LEU A 103 -6.99 -6.54 3.74
C LEU A 103 -8.17 -6.04 4.60
N ASP A 104 -8.07 -6.11 5.92
CA ASP A 104 -9.13 -5.69 6.84
C ASP A 104 -9.16 -4.18 7.12
N ILE A 105 -8.10 -3.44 6.78
CA ILE A 105 -8.01 -1.99 7.03
C ILE A 105 -9.08 -1.21 6.23
N ILE A 106 -9.55 -1.77 5.12
CA ILE A 106 -10.52 -1.14 4.20
C ILE A 106 -11.95 -1.68 4.44
N SER A 107 -12.16 -2.59 5.38
CA SER A 107 -13.50 -3.12 5.66
C SER A 107 -14.45 -2.01 6.16
N GLY A 108 -15.68 -2.05 5.68
CA GLY A 108 -16.69 -0.98 5.87
C GLY A 108 -16.82 -0.51 7.30
N ARG A 109 -16.45 0.74 7.56
CA ARG A 109 -16.55 1.40 8.85
C ARG A 109 -17.95 1.91 9.10
N ARG A 110 -18.29 2.06 10.39
CA ARG A 110 -19.55 2.70 10.77
C ARG A 110 -19.48 4.18 10.39
N SER A 111 -20.37 4.62 9.52
CA SER A 111 -20.60 6.03 9.24
C SER A 111 -21.54 6.62 10.30
N ALA A 112 -21.12 7.71 10.94
CA ALA A 112 -21.97 8.51 11.83
C ALA A 112 -22.85 9.48 11.03
N MET A 113 -22.34 9.95 9.87
CA MET A 113 -23.06 10.84 8.97
C MET A 113 -22.47 10.78 7.56
N PRO A 114 -23.20 11.28 6.54
CA PRO A 114 -22.67 11.36 5.17
C PRO A 114 -21.40 12.25 5.11
N PRO A 115 -20.42 11.92 4.24
CA PRO A 115 -19.19 12.69 4.11
C PRO A 115 -19.39 14.17 3.80
N GLY A 116 -20.37 14.52 2.96
CA GLY A 116 -20.68 15.92 2.63
C GLY A 116 -21.18 16.71 3.84
N THR A 117 -21.93 16.06 4.75
CA THR A 117 -22.38 16.70 6.00
C THR A 117 -21.22 16.90 6.97
N ALA A 118 -20.31 15.94 7.05
CA ALA A 118 -19.13 16.04 7.90
C ALA A 118 -18.15 17.11 7.43
N TRP A 119 -18.03 17.27 6.10
CA TRP A 119 -17.09 18.21 5.47
C TRP A 119 -17.33 19.67 5.88
N ASP A 120 -18.59 20.05 6.09
CA ASP A 120 -18.98 21.42 6.44
C ASP A 120 -18.94 21.70 7.96
N ARG A 121 -18.57 20.70 8.76
CA ARG A 121 -18.50 20.86 10.22
C ARG A 121 -17.13 21.33 10.72
N PRO A 122 -17.09 22.04 11.86
CA PRO A 122 -15.84 22.38 12.52
C PRO A 122 -15.03 21.14 12.90
N VAL A 123 -13.71 21.21 12.71
CA VAL A 123 -12.78 20.11 13.01
C VAL A 123 -11.74 20.55 14.04
N GLU A 124 -11.28 19.61 14.84
CA GLU A 124 -10.13 19.75 15.73
C GLU A 124 -9.06 18.72 15.36
N SER A 125 -7.79 19.02 15.62
CA SER A 125 -6.70 18.07 15.47
C SER A 125 -6.48 17.31 16.76
N VAL A 126 -6.48 15.99 16.70
CA VAL A 126 -6.21 15.12 17.85
C VAL A 126 -5.09 14.15 17.54
N PRO A 127 -4.29 13.73 18.51
CA PRO A 127 -3.32 12.65 18.31
C PRO A 127 -4.03 11.39 17.80
N ILE A 128 -3.40 10.65 16.90
CA ILE A 128 -3.97 9.41 16.31
C ILE A 128 -4.44 8.45 17.41
N GLU A 129 -3.65 8.29 18.49
CA GLU A 129 -3.97 7.40 19.62
C GLU A 129 -5.25 7.81 20.36
N GLY A 130 -5.54 9.10 20.41
CA GLY A 130 -6.72 9.68 21.08
C GLY A 130 -7.94 9.79 20.18
N ALA A 131 -7.84 9.40 18.91
CA ALA A 131 -8.92 9.57 17.94
C ALA A 131 -9.98 8.47 17.99
N ALA A 132 -9.69 7.32 18.62
CA ALA A 132 -10.61 6.19 18.67
C ALA A 132 -11.95 6.58 19.32
N GLY A 133 -13.06 6.27 18.63
CA GLY A 133 -14.42 6.62 19.03
C GLY A 133 -14.91 7.99 18.53
N LYS A 134 -14.02 8.86 18.05
CA LYS A 134 -14.38 10.15 17.44
C LYS A 134 -14.81 9.96 15.98
N VAL A 135 -15.41 10.99 15.40
CA VAL A 135 -15.83 10.99 13.98
C VAL A 135 -14.78 11.74 13.16
N SER A 136 -14.30 11.11 12.08
CA SER A 136 -13.33 11.74 11.18
C SER A 136 -13.90 12.99 10.52
N GLY A 137 -13.13 14.06 10.52
CA GLY A 137 -13.46 15.31 9.81
C GLY A 137 -12.72 15.49 8.49
N ALA A 138 -11.86 14.52 8.12
CA ALA A 138 -11.08 14.59 6.89
C ALA A 138 -10.81 13.19 6.32
N PHE A 139 -10.40 13.14 5.06
CA PHE A 139 -9.84 11.91 4.50
C PHE A 139 -8.46 11.62 5.10
N VAL A 140 -8.22 10.33 5.41
CA VAL A 140 -6.88 9.80 5.69
C VAL A 140 -6.64 8.65 4.72
N TYR A 141 -5.58 8.73 3.94
CA TYR A 141 -5.29 7.74 2.90
C TYR A 141 -3.78 7.62 2.67
N ALA A 142 -3.33 6.42 2.31
CA ALA A 142 -1.97 6.22 1.84
C ALA A 142 -1.90 6.57 0.35
N TYR A 143 -0.88 7.28 -0.07
CA TYR A 143 -0.66 7.61 -1.48
C TYR A 143 0.74 7.19 -1.92
N PRO A 144 0.84 6.54 -3.09
CA PRO A 144 -0.22 5.93 -3.90
C PRO A 144 -0.83 4.68 -3.26
N PRO A 145 -2.08 4.27 -3.58
CA PRO A 145 -2.96 4.72 -4.64
C PRO A 145 -3.95 5.83 -4.25
N GLY A 146 -4.02 6.23 -3.00
CA GLY A 146 -5.02 7.18 -2.53
C GLY A 146 -6.34 6.56 -2.07
N ILE A 147 -6.34 5.26 -1.72
CA ILE A 147 -7.52 4.58 -1.15
C ILE A 147 -7.72 5.09 0.28
N PRO A 148 -8.90 5.65 0.61
CA PRO A 148 -9.15 6.16 1.94
C PRO A 148 -9.17 5.04 2.99
N VAL A 149 -8.40 5.24 4.06
CA VAL A 149 -8.50 4.47 5.30
C VAL A 149 -9.60 5.03 6.19
N LEU A 150 -9.78 6.36 6.16
CA LEU A 150 -10.88 7.07 6.79
C LEU A 150 -11.46 8.09 5.83
N ALA A 151 -12.78 8.18 5.80
CA ALA A 151 -13.51 9.26 5.13
C ALA A 151 -14.16 10.19 6.17
N PRO A 152 -14.45 11.45 5.82
CA PRO A 152 -15.21 12.34 6.67
C PRO A 152 -16.55 11.72 7.06
N GLY A 153 -16.93 11.80 8.33
CA GLY A 153 -18.18 11.22 8.84
C GLY A 153 -18.09 9.77 9.31
N GLU A 154 -16.97 9.09 9.08
CA GLU A 154 -16.73 7.75 9.62
C GLU A 154 -16.23 7.78 11.06
N VAL A 155 -16.66 6.80 11.85
CA VAL A 155 -16.16 6.62 13.23
C VAL A 155 -14.76 6.01 13.18
N VAL A 156 -13.81 6.68 13.79
CA VAL A 156 -12.44 6.19 13.94
C VAL A 156 -12.44 5.04 14.94
N ASP A 157 -12.27 3.82 14.47
CA ASP A 157 -12.12 2.65 15.33
C ASP A 157 -10.64 2.37 15.65
N ARG A 158 -10.40 1.43 16.56
CA ARG A 158 -9.03 1.05 16.91
C ARG A 158 -8.27 0.40 15.76
N GLN A 159 -8.98 -0.25 14.84
CA GLN A 159 -8.38 -0.87 13.67
C GLN A 159 -7.86 0.20 12.70
N ALA A 160 -8.62 1.31 12.50
CA ALA A 160 -8.16 2.45 11.74
C ALA A 160 -6.90 3.07 12.35
N VAL A 161 -6.90 3.29 13.68
CA VAL A 161 -5.72 3.84 14.38
C VAL A 161 -4.49 2.96 14.17
N ASN A 162 -4.63 1.65 14.38
CA ASN A 162 -3.51 0.72 14.21
C ASN A 162 -3.06 0.63 12.74
N GLY A 163 -4.00 0.64 11.81
CA GLY A 163 -3.70 0.60 10.37
C GLY A 163 -2.94 1.84 9.90
N ILE A 164 -3.38 3.04 10.32
CA ILE A 164 -2.68 4.30 9.99
C ILE A 164 -1.26 4.28 10.55
N LYS A 165 -1.07 3.85 11.80
CA LYS A 165 0.26 3.74 12.40
C LYS A 165 1.15 2.75 11.66
N SER A 166 0.63 1.56 11.35
CA SER A 166 1.38 0.55 10.58
C SER A 166 1.81 1.06 9.21
N MET A 167 0.96 1.83 8.52
CA MET A 167 1.30 2.45 7.25
C MET A 167 2.45 3.46 7.38
N ILE A 168 2.39 4.32 8.42
CA ILE A 168 3.45 5.30 8.71
C ILE A 168 4.76 4.59 9.04
N ASP A 169 4.71 3.60 9.94
CA ASP A 169 5.89 2.83 10.37
C ASP A 169 6.52 2.04 9.20
N SER A 170 5.72 1.68 8.20
CA SER A 170 6.18 1.02 6.97
C SER A 170 6.70 1.99 5.90
N GLY A 171 6.79 3.29 6.21
CA GLY A 171 7.32 4.31 5.31
C GLY A 171 6.33 4.79 4.23
N LEU A 172 5.04 4.40 4.29
CA LEU A 172 4.05 4.92 3.36
C LEU A 172 3.76 6.40 3.62
N ASN A 173 3.59 7.16 2.54
CA ASN A 173 3.12 8.54 2.63
C ASN A 173 1.61 8.54 2.96
N VAL A 174 1.27 8.91 4.19
CA VAL A 174 -0.12 8.94 4.66
C VAL A 174 -0.62 10.38 4.68
N ALA A 175 -1.43 10.75 3.69
CA ALA A 175 -2.09 12.04 3.64
C ALA A 175 -3.23 12.12 4.66
N GLY A 176 -3.48 13.32 5.21
CA GLY A 176 -4.47 13.53 6.26
C GLY A 176 -3.93 13.33 7.68
N VAL A 177 -2.67 12.93 7.80
CA VAL A 177 -1.91 12.89 9.06
C VAL A 177 -0.85 13.99 9.03
N ASN A 178 -0.78 14.81 10.06
CA ASN A 178 0.24 15.83 10.22
C ASN A 178 0.87 15.71 11.62
N ASP A 179 2.15 15.41 11.69
CA ASP A 179 2.91 15.26 12.94
C ASP A 179 2.23 14.31 13.95
N GLY A 180 1.62 13.21 13.49
CA GLY A 180 0.93 12.26 14.34
C GLY A 180 -0.50 12.67 14.75
N TYR A 181 -1.06 13.72 14.14
CA TYR A 181 -2.42 14.22 14.39
C TYR A 181 -3.32 13.98 13.18
N ILE A 182 -4.60 13.70 13.44
CA ILE A 182 -5.67 13.64 12.44
C ILE A 182 -6.80 14.60 12.79
N LYS A 183 -7.59 15.00 11.80
CA LYS A 183 -8.75 15.87 11.99
C LYS A 183 -9.98 15.05 12.35
N VAL A 184 -10.65 15.42 13.44
CA VAL A 184 -11.94 14.88 13.87
C VAL A 184 -12.95 15.99 14.02
N LEU A 185 -14.25 15.67 14.02
CA LEU A 185 -15.29 16.65 14.22
C LEU A 185 -15.27 17.15 15.68
N CYS A 186 -15.49 18.47 15.86
CA CYS A 186 -15.60 19.06 17.19
C CYS A 186 -16.87 18.59 17.89
N GLY A 187 -16.76 18.17 19.16
CA GLY A 187 -17.90 17.95 20.04
C GLY A 187 -18.72 16.67 19.77
N GLU A 188 -18.15 15.70 19.05
CA GLU A 188 -18.77 14.40 18.83
C GLU A 188 -17.92 13.23 19.33
#